data_9b6fbb638eb49056cb4c84da79508cf5
#
_entry.id   9b6fbb638eb49056cb4c84da79508cf5
#
_cell.length_a   1.000
_cell.length_b   1.000
_cell.length_c   1.000
_cell.angle_alpha   90.00
_cell.angle_beta   90.00
_cell.angle_gamma   90.00
#
_symmetry.space_group_name_H-M   'P 1'
#
loop_
_entity.id
_entity.type
_entity.pdbx_description
1 polymer ?
#
loop_
_entity_poly.entity_id
_entity_poly.type
_entity_poly.pdbx_seq_one_letter_code
_entity_poly.pdbx_strand_id
1 'polypeptide(L)'
;MNDTALAPVRRALISVSDKTGVTEFAQALATRGVEILSTGGTCRMLREAGIAVTEVSDYTGFPEMMDGRVKTLHPKIHGGVLGRRGTDDSVMEEHGIAPIDMVVVNLYPFEATVARPDCSLEDAVENIDIGGPTMVRAAAKNHKDVAIVVDAGDYGCLIEEMDANDGHTRFTTRFDLAIKAYEHTAAYDGAIANYFGRLVGSGSDDFPRTFNLQLHKAQEMRYGENPHQKAAFYKEANPKEVGISTAVQLQGKELSYNNVADTDAALECVKNFDEPACVIVKHANPCGVAVAKDLGEAYQLAFDTDPESAFGGIIAFNRELDGPTAKAIVDKQFVEVIIAPEISDDAIACVAEKKNVRLLRTGSWSEAARSLDFKRVNGGLLVQDRDDGMITREDLNVVTERQPTDQEWRDLLFAWKVAKFVKSNAIIYAANNRTIGVGAGQMSRVNSARIAAIKAEHANLHVEGAVMASDAFFPFRDGIENAAERGIAAVIQPGGSIRDDEVIAAANEAGMAMVFTGMRHFRH
;
A
#
# COMPACT_ATOMS: atom_id res chain seq x y z
N MET A 1 23.02 -26.45 -0.06
CA MET A 1 24.15 -25.51 0.08
C MET A 1 24.91 -25.90 1.35
N ASN A 2 26.26 -25.84 1.33
CA ASN A 2 27.05 -26.22 2.51
C ASN A 2 26.92 -25.10 3.56
N ASP A 3 26.11 -25.30 4.56
CA ASP A 3 25.67 -24.30 5.57
C ASP A 3 26.80 -23.91 6.56
N THR A 4 27.95 -24.52 6.47
CA THR A 4 29.04 -24.43 7.46
C THR A 4 30.26 -23.62 7.00
N ALA A 5 30.28 -23.08 5.78
CA ALA A 5 31.43 -22.33 5.30
C ALA A 5 31.52 -20.95 5.96
N LEU A 6 32.49 -20.82 6.86
CA LEU A 6 32.82 -19.56 7.54
C LEU A 6 33.80 -18.73 6.69
N ALA A 7 33.66 -17.40 6.70
CA ALA A 7 34.63 -16.45 6.14
C ALA A 7 34.99 -15.41 7.18
N PRO A 8 36.29 -15.12 7.39
CA PRO A 8 36.74 -14.14 8.36
C PRO A 8 36.41 -12.71 7.90
N VAL A 9 36.14 -11.84 8.87
CA VAL A 9 36.03 -10.40 8.63
C VAL A 9 37.24 -9.70 9.24
N ARG A 10 38.23 -9.38 8.41
CA ARG A 10 39.47 -8.70 8.83
C ARG A 10 39.54 -7.25 8.38
N ARG A 11 38.88 -6.91 7.28
CA ARG A 11 38.81 -5.55 6.75
C ARG A 11 37.40 -5.24 6.26
N ALA A 12 36.86 -4.09 6.69
CA ALA A 12 35.56 -3.58 6.29
C ALA A 12 35.70 -2.24 5.54
N LEU A 13 34.98 -2.08 4.45
CA LEU A 13 34.80 -0.80 3.75
C LEU A 13 33.43 -0.22 4.14
N ILE A 14 33.40 0.93 4.81
CA ILE A 14 32.19 1.58 5.31
C ILE A 14 32.00 2.93 4.60
N SER A 15 30.96 3.04 3.79
CA SER A 15 30.62 4.26 3.07
C SER A 15 29.09 4.38 2.97
N VAL A 16 28.48 5.08 3.92
CA VAL A 16 27.01 5.16 4.05
C VAL A 16 26.52 6.60 3.89
N SER A 17 25.36 6.78 3.27
CA SER A 17 24.61 8.04 3.20
C SER A 17 23.83 8.25 4.50
N ASP A 18 22.96 7.31 4.86
CA ASP A 18 22.33 7.25 6.17
C ASP A 18 23.32 6.74 7.21
N LYS A 19 23.50 7.53 8.27
CA LYS A 19 24.49 7.29 9.35
C LYS A 19 23.91 6.53 10.54
N THR A 20 22.65 6.09 10.48
CA THR A 20 21.97 5.42 11.59
C THR A 20 22.76 4.20 12.06
N GLY A 21 23.15 4.18 13.35
CA GLY A 21 23.82 3.06 14.01
C GLY A 21 25.24 2.72 13.50
N VAL A 22 25.77 3.45 12.50
CA VAL A 22 27.06 3.09 11.89
C VAL A 22 28.24 3.32 12.79
N THR A 23 28.18 4.30 13.70
CA THR A 23 29.26 4.57 14.67
C THR A 23 29.44 3.40 15.64
N GLU A 24 28.36 2.96 16.23
CA GLU A 24 28.32 1.81 17.15
C GLU A 24 28.76 0.52 16.45
N PHE A 25 28.32 0.31 15.22
CA PHE A 25 28.71 -0.83 14.40
C PHE A 25 30.20 -0.82 14.08
N ALA A 26 30.74 0.32 13.63
CA ALA A 26 32.17 0.49 13.33
C ALA A 26 33.04 0.32 14.59
N GLN A 27 32.60 0.85 15.74
CA GLN A 27 33.27 0.64 17.02
C GLN A 27 33.31 -0.86 17.41
N ALA A 28 32.20 -1.55 17.22
CA ALA A 28 32.12 -2.99 17.47
C ALA A 28 33.07 -3.80 16.56
N LEU A 29 33.18 -3.45 15.28
CA LEU A 29 34.13 -4.04 14.34
C LEU A 29 35.59 -3.75 14.74
N ALA A 30 35.91 -2.49 15.05
CA ALA A 30 37.26 -2.08 15.48
C ALA A 30 37.71 -2.81 16.76
N THR A 31 36.82 -3.00 17.75
CA THR A 31 37.10 -3.73 18.99
C THR A 31 37.44 -5.18 18.72
N ARG A 32 36.97 -5.76 17.62
CA ARG A 32 37.26 -7.12 17.15
C ARG A 32 38.50 -7.19 16.25
N GLY A 33 39.24 -6.11 16.13
CA GLY A 33 40.44 -6.03 15.31
C GLY A 33 40.21 -5.92 13.81
N VAL A 34 38.99 -5.55 13.38
CA VAL A 34 38.67 -5.32 11.98
C VAL A 34 39.26 -3.97 11.55
N GLU A 35 40.08 -3.95 10.50
CA GLU A 35 40.55 -2.71 9.87
C GLU A 35 39.40 -2.04 9.11
N ILE A 36 39.22 -0.72 9.33
CA ILE A 36 38.14 0.02 8.69
C ILE A 36 38.68 0.96 7.64
N LEU A 37 38.21 0.80 6.40
CA LEU A 37 38.35 1.74 5.32
C LEU A 37 37.07 2.57 5.21
N SER A 38 37.18 3.89 4.94
CA SER A 38 36.00 4.73 4.76
C SER A 38 36.27 5.92 3.85
N THR A 39 35.20 6.63 3.47
CA THR A 39 35.28 7.80 2.57
C THR A 39 34.60 9.03 3.17
N GLY A 40 35.07 10.20 2.83
CA GLY A 40 34.42 11.49 2.98
C GLY A 40 33.76 11.72 4.35
N GLY A 41 32.48 12.04 4.38
CA GLY A 41 31.75 12.35 5.62
C GLY A 41 31.66 11.19 6.62
N THR A 42 31.57 9.94 6.14
CA THR A 42 31.58 8.76 7.02
C THR A 42 32.94 8.62 7.70
N CYS A 43 34.04 8.75 6.98
CA CYS A 43 35.39 8.69 7.52
C CYS A 43 35.60 9.75 8.60
N ARG A 44 35.20 11.00 8.34
CA ARG A 44 35.31 12.10 9.29
C ARG A 44 34.54 11.82 10.58
N MET A 45 33.29 11.41 10.46
CA MET A 45 32.43 11.10 11.62
C MET A 45 33.01 9.98 12.48
N LEU A 46 33.52 8.89 11.86
CA LEU A 46 34.11 7.78 12.61
C LEU A 46 35.41 8.18 13.31
N ARG A 47 36.25 9.02 12.68
CA ARG A 47 37.47 9.58 13.31
C ARG A 47 37.12 10.50 14.50
N GLU A 48 36.09 11.33 14.36
CA GLU A 48 35.61 12.21 15.45
C GLU A 48 35.07 11.39 16.64
N ALA A 49 34.55 10.19 16.40
CA ALA A 49 34.15 9.23 17.42
C ALA A 49 35.32 8.44 18.03
N GLY A 50 36.58 8.74 17.62
CA GLY A 50 37.78 8.08 18.14
C GLY A 50 38.07 6.70 17.54
N ILE A 51 37.43 6.34 16.44
CA ILE A 51 37.62 5.06 15.75
C ILE A 51 38.79 5.18 14.79
N ALA A 52 39.72 4.22 14.80
CA ALA A 52 40.81 4.14 13.86
C ALA A 52 40.27 3.80 12.45
N VAL A 53 40.37 4.74 11.52
CA VAL A 53 39.85 4.59 10.15
C VAL A 53 40.90 5.07 9.14
N THR A 54 41.15 4.25 8.13
CA THR A 54 41.97 4.61 6.97
C THR A 54 41.06 5.19 5.87
N GLU A 55 41.40 6.39 5.37
CA GLU A 55 40.66 6.95 4.25
C GLU A 55 41.01 6.22 2.95
N VAL A 56 40.00 6.05 2.08
CA VAL A 56 40.19 5.32 0.81
C VAL A 56 41.23 5.96 -0.07
N SER A 57 41.34 7.29 -0.07
CA SER A 57 42.40 8.02 -0.79
C SER A 57 43.81 7.65 -0.29
N ASP A 58 44.01 7.52 1.03
CA ASP A 58 45.28 7.12 1.63
C ASP A 58 45.59 5.66 1.28
N TYR A 59 44.58 4.78 1.35
CA TYR A 59 44.71 3.35 1.05
C TYR A 59 45.04 3.08 -0.42
N THR A 60 44.37 3.80 -1.33
CA THR A 60 44.59 3.65 -2.78
C THR A 60 45.86 4.38 -3.27
N GLY A 61 46.25 5.45 -2.58
CA GLY A 61 47.24 6.41 -3.03
C GLY A 61 46.74 7.33 -4.17
N PHE A 62 45.39 7.40 -4.33
CA PHE A 62 44.76 8.16 -5.39
C PHE A 62 43.76 9.17 -4.80
N PRO A 63 43.87 10.47 -5.16
CA PRO A 63 43.00 11.49 -4.56
C PRO A 63 41.56 11.35 -5.04
N GLU A 64 40.62 11.81 -4.18
CA GLU A 64 39.25 12.06 -4.60
C GLU A 64 39.21 13.15 -5.67
N MET A 65 38.42 12.95 -6.74
CA MET A 65 38.35 13.84 -7.89
C MET A 65 36.91 14.15 -8.28
N MET A 66 36.74 15.23 -9.07
CA MET A 66 35.46 15.61 -9.69
C MET A 66 34.35 15.76 -8.63
N ASP A 67 34.63 16.56 -7.59
CA ASP A 67 33.69 16.81 -6.47
C ASP A 67 33.19 15.54 -5.80
N GLY A 68 34.04 14.50 -5.75
CA GLY A 68 33.70 13.23 -5.09
C GLY A 68 33.03 12.20 -5.98
N ARG A 69 32.81 12.46 -7.26
CA ARG A 69 32.25 11.49 -8.20
C ARG A 69 33.15 10.26 -8.40
N VAL A 70 34.47 10.41 -8.20
CA VAL A 70 35.46 9.33 -8.27
C VAL A 70 36.19 9.22 -6.93
N LYS A 71 35.84 8.25 -6.13
CA LYS A 71 36.43 7.92 -4.81
C LYS A 71 36.79 6.43 -4.70
N THR A 72 35.81 5.57 -4.88
CA THR A 72 35.90 4.12 -4.64
C THR A 72 36.04 3.32 -5.94
N LEU A 73 35.90 3.97 -7.11
CA LEU A 73 36.07 3.33 -8.42
C LEU A 73 37.58 3.17 -8.72
N HIS A 74 38.21 2.27 -7.95
CA HIS A 74 39.64 2.01 -8.03
C HIS A 74 39.96 0.52 -8.01
N PRO A 75 40.94 0.01 -8.79
CA PRO A 75 41.30 -1.41 -8.83
C PRO A 75 41.62 -2.01 -7.46
N LYS A 76 42.29 -1.27 -6.56
CA LYS A 76 42.59 -1.76 -5.21
C LYS A 76 41.32 -2.01 -4.38
N ILE A 77 40.27 -1.21 -4.56
CA ILE A 77 38.99 -1.37 -3.86
C ILE A 77 38.24 -2.56 -4.47
N HIS A 78 37.94 -2.47 -5.79
CA HIS A 78 37.15 -3.52 -6.44
C HIS A 78 37.88 -4.86 -6.53
N GLY A 79 39.20 -4.86 -6.69
CA GLY A 79 40.01 -6.08 -6.62
C GLY A 79 39.99 -6.70 -5.22
N GLY A 80 40.08 -5.89 -4.16
CA GLY A 80 39.94 -6.33 -2.77
C GLY A 80 38.59 -7.00 -2.46
N VAL A 81 37.51 -6.46 -3.06
CA VAL A 81 36.14 -7.01 -2.92
C VAL A 81 35.91 -8.23 -3.83
N LEU A 82 36.30 -8.17 -5.11
CA LEU A 82 35.99 -9.18 -6.12
C LEU A 82 36.96 -10.35 -6.16
N GLY A 83 38.19 -10.22 -5.62
CA GLY A 83 39.22 -11.28 -5.62
C GLY A 83 38.71 -12.55 -4.94
N ARG A 84 38.76 -13.69 -5.66
CA ARG A 84 38.35 -15.00 -5.15
C ARG A 84 39.44 -15.56 -4.24
N ARG A 85 39.15 -15.70 -2.98
CA ARG A 85 40.10 -16.18 -1.97
C ARG A 85 40.59 -17.57 -2.35
N GLY A 86 41.91 -17.79 -2.32
CA GLY A 86 42.57 -19.02 -2.74
C GLY A 86 42.70 -19.24 -4.26
N THR A 87 42.14 -18.35 -5.09
CA THR A 87 42.25 -18.44 -6.56
C THR A 87 43.00 -17.27 -7.15
N ASP A 88 42.69 -16.05 -6.72
CA ASP A 88 43.26 -14.83 -7.27
C ASP A 88 44.36 -14.23 -6.38
N ASP A 89 44.76 -14.91 -5.30
CA ASP A 89 45.67 -14.40 -4.27
C ASP A 89 47.00 -13.92 -4.86
N SER A 90 47.60 -14.68 -5.81
CA SER A 90 48.86 -14.30 -6.45
C SER A 90 48.78 -13.01 -7.25
N VAL A 91 47.69 -12.78 -7.97
CA VAL A 91 47.47 -11.55 -8.72
C VAL A 91 47.19 -10.38 -7.77
N MET A 92 46.45 -10.62 -6.70
CA MET A 92 46.18 -9.60 -5.68
C MET A 92 47.48 -9.17 -4.99
N GLU A 93 48.38 -10.12 -4.67
CA GLU A 93 49.68 -9.86 -4.05
C GLU A 93 50.58 -9.09 -5.01
N GLU A 94 50.70 -9.49 -6.28
CA GLU A 94 51.49 -8.82 -7.32
C GLU A 94 51.11 -7.34 -7.46
N HIS A 95 49.82 -7.02 -7.34
CA HIS A 95 49.32 -5.66 -7.47
C HIS A 95 49.11 -4.91 -6.15
N GLY A 96 49.50 -5.50 -5.02
CA GLY A 96 49.37 -4.91 -3.68
C GLY A 96 47.90 -4.66 -3.30
N ILE A 97 47.00 -5.59 -3.70
CA ILE A 97 45.56 -5.57 -3.40
C ILE A 97 45.29 -6.43 -2.19
N ALA A 98 44.97 -5.81 -1.08
CA ALA A 98 44.55 -6.54 0.11
C ALA A 98 43.05 -6.88 0.10
N PRO A 99 42.64 -8.06 0.63
CA PRO A 99 41.24 -8.44 0.69
C PRO A 99 40.37 -7.45 1.49
N ILE A 100 39.15 -7.24 1.03
CA ILE A 100 38.07 -6.54 1.76
C ILE A 100 36.98 -7.59 2.00
N ASP A 101 36.66 -7.86 3.26
CA ASP A 101 35.81 -8.98 3.67
C ASP A 101 34.38 -8.57 4.00
N MET A 102 34.19 -7.27 4.27
CA MET A 102 32.87 -6.68 4.50
C MET A 102 32.75 -5.33 3.79
N VAL A 103 31.61 -5.09 3.19
CA VAL A 103 31.25 -3.80 2.56
C VAL A 103 29.95 -3.32 3.19
N VAL A 104 29.94 -2.10 3.74
CA VAL A 104 28.80 -1.48 4.38
C VAL A 104 28.46 -0.21 3.61
N VAL A 105 27.42 -0.26 2.80
CA VAL A 105 27.05 0.81 1.87
C VAL A 105 25.55 0.90 1.75
N ASN A 106 24.99 2.04 2.09
CA ASN A 106 23.65 2.42 1.63
C ASN A 106 23.78 3.56 0.59
N LEU A 107 22.77 3.67 -0.27
CA LEU A 107 22.82 4.56 -1.42
C LEU A 107 22.33 5.98 -1.07
N TYR A 108 22.57 6.93 -1.94
CA TYR A 108 22.00 8.28 -1.81
C TYR A 108 20.47 8.20 -1.84
N PRO A 109 19.76 9.08 -1.08
CA PRO A 109 18.31 9.00 -0.92
C PRO A 109 17.59 9.61 -2.13
N PHE A 110 17.73 9.00 -3.32
CA PHE A 110 17.17 9.49 -4.58
C PHE A 110 15.67 9.73 -4.49
N GLU A 111 14.89 8.76 -3.97
CA GLU A 111 13.43 8.88 -3.85
C GLU A 111 13.03 10.06 -2.94
N ALA A 112 13.72 10.24 -1.81
CA ALA A 112 13.46 11.36 -0.91
C ALA A 112 13.82 12.70 -1.55
N THR A 113 14.86 12.73 -2.37
CA THR A 113 15.28 13.93 -3.12
C THR A 113 14.23 14.33 -4.15
N VAL A 114 13.81 13.41 -5.01
CA VAL A 114 12.83 13.70 -6.07
C VAL A 114 11.39 13.88 -5.56
N ALA A 115 11.11 13.50 -4.32
CA ALA A 115 9.82 13.75 -3.67
C ALA A 115 9.67 15.20 -3.17
N ARG A 116 10.74 15.98 -3.12
CA ARG A 116 10.67 17.39 -2.70
C ARG A 116 10.00 18.22 -3.80
N PRO A 117 9.06 19.13 -3.45
CA PRO A 117 8.34 19.96 -4.43
C PRO A 117 9.26 20.89 -5.26
N ASP A 118 10.42 21.25 -4.69
CA ASP A 118 11.42 22.17 -5.26
C ASP A 118 12.59 21.45 -5.93
N CYS A 119 12.54 20.12 -6.09
CA CYS A 119 13.61 19.33 -6.70
C CYS A 119 13.77 19.69 -8.18
N SER A 120 14.94 20.23 -8.53
CA SER A 120 15.30 20.46 -9.93
C SER A 120 15.77 19.17 -10.62
N LEU A 121 15.80 19.17 -11.94
CA LEU A 121 16.38 18.06 -12.72
C LEU A 121 17.86 17.86 -12.38
N GLU A 122 18.59 18.94 -12.16
CA GLU A 122 20.00 18.91 -11.78
C GLU A 122 20.20 18.28 -10.40
N ASP A 123 19.36 18.64 -9.41
CA ASP A 123 19.37 18.01 -8.09
C ASP A 123 19.11 16.51 -8.18
N ALA A 124 18.14 16.09 -9.01
CA ALA A 124 17.84 14.69 -9.23
C ALA A 124 19.05 13.94 -9.81
N VAL A 125 19.73 14.53 -10.82
CA VAL A 125 20.92 13.93 -11.46
C VAL A 125 22.09 13.83 -10.49
N GLU A 126 22.36 14.88 -9.70
CA GLU A 126 23.47 14.88 -8.73
C GLU A 126 23.25 13.91 -7.55
N ASN A 127 22.01 13.49 -7.30
CA ASN A 127 21.69 12.48 -6.29
C ASN A 127 21.64 11.05 -6.86
N ILE A 128 22.12 10.81 -8.09
CA ILE A 128 22.35 9.45 -8.59
C ILE A 128 23.71 8.96 -8.09
N ASP A 129 23.68 7.94 -7.24
CA ASP A 129 24.89 7.29 -6.73
C ASP A 129 25.47 6.34 -7.77
N ILE A 130 26.76 6.50 -8.08
CA ILE A 130 27.50 5.63 -9.00
C ILE A 130 28.40 4.67 -8.21
N GLY A 131 29.13 5.19 -7.24
CA GLY A 131 30.12 4.42 -6.48
C GLY A 131 29.47 3.39 -5.55
N GLY A 132 28.38 3.75 -4.90
CA GLY A 132 27.63 2.87 -4.01
C GLY A 132 27.13 1.61 -4.71
N PRO A 133 26.32 1.70 -5.77
CA PRO A 133 25.82 0.52 -6.50
C PRO A 133 26.93 -0.38 -7.03
N THR A 134 28.05 0.17 -7.48
CA THR A 134 29.18 -0.64 -7.96
C THR A 134 29.83 -1.47 -6.84
N MET A 135 30.03 -0.87 -5.66
CA MET A 135 30.54 -1.58 -4.48
C MET A 135 29.56 -2.65 -3.99
N VAL A 136 28.28 -2.29 -3.89
CA VAL A 136 27.19 -3.21 -3.47
C VAL A 136 27.15 -4.43 -4.38
N ARG A 137 27.10 -4.23 -5.70
CA ARG A 137 27.02 -5.32 -6.68
C ARG A 137 28.29 -6.16 -6.73
N ALA A 138 29.47 -5.54 -6.56
CA ALA A 138 30.76 -6.26 -6.51
C ALA A 138 30.79 -7.20 -5.29
N ALA A 139 30.44 -6.72 -4.10
CA ALA A 139 30.42 -7.49 -2.88
C ALA A 139 29.36 -8.61 -2.92
N ALA A 140 28.13 -8.28 -3.37
CA ALA A 140 27.07 -9.28 -3.55
C ALA A 140 27.47 -10.41 -4.51
N LYS A 141 28.17 -10.09 -5.61
CA LYS A 141 28.68 -11.10 -6.54
C LYS A 141 29.69 -12.04 -5.88
N ASN A 142 30.52 -11.53 -4.97
CA ASN A 142 31.54 -12.31 -4.25
C ASN A 142 31.06 -12.74 -2.84
N HIS A 143 29.76 -12.95 -2.64
CA HIS A 143 29.17 -13.35 -1.35
C HIS A 143 29.76 -14.65 -0.76
N LYS A 144 30.47 -15.44 -1.54
CA LYS A 144 31.21 -16.58 -1.02
C LYS A 144 32.22 -16.14 0.04
N ASP A 145 32.87 -15.00 -0.17
CA ASP A 145 33.99 -14.55 0.65
C ASP A 145 33.69 -13.18 1.35
N VAL A 146 32.71 -12.41 0.89
CA VAL A 146 32.44 -11.03 1.32
C VAL A 146 31.03 -10.86 1.84
N ALA A 147 30.88 -10.22 3.00
CA ALA A 147 29.59 -9.76 3.53
C ALA A 147 29.26 -8.37 2.99
N ILE A 148 28.06 -8.19 2.43
CA ILE A 148 27.55 -6.90 1.98
C ILE A 148 26.37 -6.46 2.87
N VAL A 149 26.45 -5.27 3.44
CA VAL A 149 25.43 -4.73 4.35
C VAL A 149 24.89 -3.43 3.76
N VAL A 150 23.62 -3.41 3.45
CA VAL A 150 22.93 -2.24 2.86
C VAL A 150 21.90 -1.61 3.82
N ASP A 151 21.65 -2.24 4.96
CA ASP A 151 20.63 -1.84 5.92
C ASP A 151 21.20 -1.88 7.35
N ALA A 152 21.00 -0.80 8.09
CA ALA A 152 21.41 -0.71 9.50
C ALA A 152 20.73 -1.74 10.41
N GLY A 153 19.56 -2.24 10.03
CA GLY A 153 18.85 -3.30 10.75
C GLY A 153 19.64 -4.62 10.84
N ASP A 154 20.63 -4.82 9.96
CA ASP A 154 21.45 -6.03 9.94
C ASP A 154 22.68 -5.96 10.86
N TYR A 155 23.02 -4.77 11.41
CA TYR A 155 24.24 -4.57 12.19
C TYR A 155 24.30 -5.46 13.44
N GLY A 156 23.20 -5.51 14.20
CA GLY A 156 23.14 -6.27 15.46
C GLY A 156 23.37 -7.76 15.26
N CYS A 157 22.63 -8.37 14.35
CA CYS A 157 22.73 -9.80 14.09
C CYS A 157 24.10 -10.22 13.52
N LEU A 158 24.76 -9.35 12.74
CA LEU A 158 26.11 -9.60 12.24
C LEU A 158 27.15 -9.60 13.35
N ILE A 159 27.07 -8.65 14.30
CA ILE A 159 27.98 -8.61 15.45
C ILE A 159 27.78 -9.85 16.34
N GLU A 160 26.54 -10.24 16.61
CA GLU A 160 26.23 -11.46 17.36
C GLU A 160 26.76 -12.71 16.66
N GLU A 161 26.62 -12.78 15.33
CA GLU A 161 27.15 -13.91 14.54
C GLU A 161 28.69 -13.96 14.58
N MET A 162 29.36 -12.81 14.43
CA MET A 162 30.83 -12.72 14.51
C MET A 162 31.34 -13.13 15.90
N ASP A 163 30.65 -12.76 16.97
CA ASP A 163 30.97 -13.17 18.34
C ASP A 163 30.85 -14.70 18.52
N ALA A 164 29.77 -15.26 17.97
CA ALA A 164 29.53 -16.70 18.06
C ALA A 164 30.47 -17.55 17.18
N ASN A 165 31.16 -16.96 16.19
CA ASN A 165 31.99 -17.67 15.23
C ASN A 165 33.42 -17.09 15.12
N ASP A 166 33.97 -16.55 16.20
CA ASP A 166 35.34 -16.06 16.28
C ASP A 166 35.72 -15.09 15.15
N GLY A 167 34.90 -14.07 14.96
CA GLY A 167 35.09 -13.03 13.93
C GLY A 167 34.74 -13.44 12.51
N HIS A 168 34.03 -14.55 12.33
CA HIS A 168 33.63 -15.06 11.01
C HIS A 168 32.12 -14.91 10.77
N THR A 169 31.72 -14.76 9.50
CA THR A 169 30.35 -14.81 9.03
C THR A 169 30.05 -16.13 8.32
N ARG A 170 28.79 -16.59 8.42
CA ARG A 170 28.34 -17.83 7.76
C ARG A 170 28.02 -17.57 6.30
N PHE A 171 28.15 -18.60 5.48
CA PHE A 171 27.79 -18.54 4.07
C PHE A 171 26.29 -18.16 3.87
N THR A 172 25.39 -18.73 4.66
CA THR A 172 23.95 -18.44 4.61
C THR A 172 23.66 -16.98 4.85
N THR A 173 24.29 -16.37 5.84
CA THR A 173 24.13 -14.94 6.14
C THR A 173 24.67 -14.08 5.00
N ARG A 174 25.88 -14.38 4.49
CA ARG A 174 26.43 -13.63 3.34
C ARG A 174 25.58 -13.78 2.08
N PHE A 175 24.99 -14.97 1.85
CA PHE A 175 24.10 -15.19 0.71
C PHE A 175 22.80 -14.41 0.83
N ASP A 176 22.18 -14.39 2.02
CA ASP A 176 20.96 -13.61 2.29
C ASP A 176 21.21 -12.11 2.12
N LEU A 177 22.29 -11.59 2.70
CA LEU A 177 22.72 -10.21 2.52
C LEU A 177 22.98 -9.85 1.06
N ALA A 178 23.53 -10.78 0.26
CA ALA A 178 23.75 -10.56 -1.17
C ALA A 178 22.42 -10.46 -1.96
N ILE A 179 21.41 -11.26 -1.58
CA ILE A 179 20.06 -11.12 -2.15
C ILE A 179 19.51 -9.75 -1.80
N LYS A 180 19.55 -9.37 -0.52
CA LYS A 180 19.07 -8.04 -0.05
C LYS A 180 19.80 -6.89 -0.76
N ALA A 181 21.08 -7.03 -1.04
CA ALA A 181 21.87 -6.06 -1.81
C ALA A 181 21.38 -5.91 -3.25
N TYR A 182 21.02 -7.01 -3.93
CA TYR A 182 20.43 -6.94 -5.27
C TYR A 182 19.03 -6.38 -5.25
N GLU A 183 18.21 -6.71 -4.26
CA GLU A 183 16.89 -6.11 -4.06
C GLU A 183 17.01 -4.59 -3.88
N HIS A 184 17.97 -4.15 -3.07
CA HIS A 184 18.25 -2.72 -2.83
C HIS A 184 18.65 -1.97 -4.10
N THR A 185 19.59 -2.52 -4.90
CA THR A 185 20.00 -1.89 -6.15
C THR A 185 18.90 -1.94 -7.22
N ALA A 186 18.09 -2.99 -7.27
CA ALA A 186 16.97 -3.09 -8.19
C ALA A 186 15.89 -2.03 -7.90
N ALA A 187 15.56 -1.81 -6.62
CA ALA A 187 14.64 -0.76 -6.20
C ALA A 187 15.17 0.63 -6.58
N TYR A 188 16.45 0.87 -6.30
CA TYR A 188 17.12 2.12 -6.60
C TYR A 188 17.10 2.46 -8.10
N ASP A 189 17.54 1.53 -8.95
CA ASP A 189 17.52 1.69 -10.40
C ASP A 189 16.09 1.84 -10.94
N GLY A 190 15.14 1.09 -10.36
CA GLY A 190 13.74 1.19 -10.68
C GLY A 190 13.13 2.57 -10.39
N ALA A 191 13.47 3.16 -9.25
CA ALA A 191 13.03 4.50 -8.87
C ALA A 191 13.58 5.57 -9.83
N ILE A 192 14.87 5.47 -10.19
CA ILE A 192 15.52 6.36 -11.17
C ILE A 192 14.82 6.23 -12.54
N ALA A 193 14.62 4.99 -13.02
CA ALA A 193 13.99 4.74 -14.31
C ALA A 193 12.54 5.23 -14.36
N ASN A 194 11.77 5.06 -13.28
CA ASN A 194 10.41 5.58 -13.19
C ASN A 194 10.39 7.11 -13.20
N TYR A 195 11.27 7.77 -12.44
CA TYR A 195 11.33 9.24 -12.39
C TYR A 195 11.66 9.83 -13.75
N PHE A 196 12.82 9.46 -14.32
CA PHE A 196 13.25 10.02 -15.61
C PHE A 196 12.38 9.54 -16.77
N GLY A 197 11.81 8.36 -16.68
CA GLY A 197 10.90 7.81 -17.69
C GLY A 197 9.65 8.65 -17.92
N ARG A 198 9.21 9.42 -16.92
CA ARG A 198 8.09 10.38 -17.02
C ARG A 198 8.50 11.68 -17.75
N LEU A 199 9.78 12.00 -17.76
CA LEU A 199 10.31 13.21 -18.39
C LEU A 199 10.59 13.03 -19.89
N VAL A 200 10.53 11.79 -20.40
CA VAL A 200 10.79 11.45 -21.80
C VAL A 200 9.44 11.47 -22.56
N GLY A 201 9.15 12.58 -23.24
CA GLY A 201 7.92 12.73 -24.02
C GLY A 201 7.54 14.20 -24.21
N SER A 202 6.37 14.48 -24.72
CA SER A 202 5.88 15.84 -24.97
C SER A 202 5.35 16.56 -23.71
N GLY A 203 5.88 16.25 -22.54
CA GLY A 203 5.79 17.14 -21.37
C GLY A 203 4.72 16.87 -20.33
N SER A 204 4.04 15.72 -20.30
CA SER A 204 3.12 15.39 -19.20
C SER A 204 2.73 13.90 -19.10
N ASP A 205 3.61 13.00 -19.51
CA ASP A 205 3.29 11.58 -19.33
C ASP A 205 3.45 11.21 -17.84
N ASP A 206 2.33 11.12 -17.14
CA ASP A 206 2.27 10.65 -15.75
C ASP A 206 2.77 9.20 -15.60
N PHE A 207 2.86 8.45 -16.71
CA PHE A 207 3.29 7.06 -16.76
C PHE A 207 4.68 6.92 -17.40
N PRO A 208 5.66 6.28 -16.72
CA PRO A 208 7.00 6.09 -17.26
C PRO A 208 7.01 5.09 -18.41
N ARG A 209 8.00 5.21 -19.32
CA ARG A 209 8.19 4.28 -20.44
C ARG A 209 8.33 2.81 -20.00
N THR A 210 8.96 2.58 -18.85
CA THR A 210 9.03 1.27 -18.17
C THR A 210 8.50 1.45 -16.76
N PHE A 211 7.63 0.53 -16.32
CA PHE A 211 7.03 0.58 -15.01
C PHE A 211 7.72 -0.40 -14.06
N ASN A 212 8.35 0.11 -13.02
CA ASN A 212 9.06 -0.67 -12.00
C ASN A 212 8.32 -0.55 -10.67
N LEU A 213 7.99 -1.68 -10.07
CA LEU A 213 7.36 -1.77 -8.76
C LEU A 213 8.05 -2.87 -7.96
N GLN A 214 8.59 -2.51 -6.79
CA GLN A 214 9.12 -3.49 -5.85
C GLN A 214 8.23 -3.58 -4.62
N LEU A 215 7.85 -4.79 -4.28
CA LEU A 215 7.04 -5.10 -3.11
C LEU A 215 7.76 -6.16 -2.27
N HIS A 216 7.65 -6.05 -0.94
CA HIS A 216 8.24 -6.98 0.01
C HIS A 216 7.22 -8.00 0.49
N LYS A 217 7.58 -9.28 0.48
CA LYS A 217 6.71 -10.35 0.98
C LYS A 217 6.49 -10.18 2.48
N ALA A 218 5.24 -9.91 2.86
CA ALA A 218 4.82 -9.74 4.24
C ALA A 218 4.35 -11.04 4.87
N GLN A 219 3.68 -11.89 4.09
CA GLN A 219 3.09 -13.13 4.59
C GLN A 219 2.96 -14.16 3.47
N GLU A 220 3.29 -15.44 3.75
CA GLU A 220 2.80 -16.57 2.96
C GLU A 220 1.40 -16.91 3.39
N MET A 221 0.49 -17.05 2.43
CA MET A 221 -0.91 -17.35 2.72
C MET A 221 -1.18 -18.84 2.56
N ARG A 222 -2.08 -19.36 3.39
CA ARG A 222 -2.45 -20.76 3.35
C ARG A 222 -2.87 -21.23 1.95
N TYR A 223 -3.60 -20.37 1.21
CA TYR A 223 -4.00 -20.52 -0.19
C TYR A 223 -4.44 -19.17 -0.73
N GLY A 224 -4.67 -19.07 -2.03
CA GLY A 224 -5.17 -17.86 -2.69
C GLY A 224 -6.66 -17.68 -2.54
N GLU A 225 -7.31 -17.10 -3.55
CA GLU A 225 -8.76 -16.96 -3.59
C GLU A 225 -9.44 -18.34 -3.49
N ASN A 226 -8.83 -19.34 -4.10
CA ASN A 226 -9.30 -20.74 -4.07
C ASN A 226 -8.25 -21.68 -3.44
N PRO A 227 -8.67 -22.80 -2.81
CA PRO A 227 -7.78 -23.68 -2.05
C PRO A 227 -6.63 -24.33 -2.86
N HIS A 228 -6.75 -24.42 -4.18
CA HIS A 228 -5.72 -24.98 -5.05
C HIS A 228 -4.65 -23.97 -5.48
N GLN A 229 -4.83 -22.68 -5.17
CA GLN A 229 -3.92 -21.60 -5.55
C GLN A 229 -2.95 -21.30 -4.40
N LYS A 230 -1.65 -21.22 -4.71
CA LYS A 230 -0.65 -20.66 -3.77
C LYS A 230 -0.72 -19.15 -3.79
N ALA A 231 -0.52 -18.52 -2.64
CA ALA A 231 -0.55 -17.07 -2.51
C ALA A 231 0.42 -16.54 -1.46
N ALA A 232 0.78 -15.28 -1.61
CA ALA A 232 1.50 -14.50 -0.62
C ALA A 232 0.98 -13.06 -0.65
N PHE A 233 1.06 -12.37 0.47
CA PHE A 233 0.81 -10.94 0.57
C PHE A 233 2.12 -10.18 0.49
N TYR A 234 2.18 -9.19 -0.38
CA TYR A 234 3.31 -8.29 -0.54
C TYR A 234 2.88 -6.88 -0.18
N LYS A 235 3.81 -6.09 0.38
CA LYS A 235 3.61 -4.70 0.79
C LYS A 235 4.64 -3.79 0.16
N GLU A 236 4.30 -2.51 0.01
CA GLU A 236 5.28 -1.47 -0.25
C GLU A 236 6.25 -1.33 0.92
N ALA A 237 7.51 -0.95 0.65
CA ALA A 237 8.49 -0.71 1.70
C ALA A 237 8.10 0.45 2.61
N ASN A 238 7.58 1.54 2.02
CA ASN A 238 7.19 2.76 2.70
C ASN A 238 5.79 3.22 2.23
N PRO A 239 4.70 2.56 2.70
CA PRO A 239 3.35 2.95 2.35
C PRO A 239 3.10 4.41 2.77
N LYS A 240 2.62 5.23 1.84
CA LYS A 240 2.33 6.66 2.11
C LYS A 240 0.98 6.88 2.77
N GLU A 241 0.13 5.89 2.72
CA GLU A 241 -1.24 5.93 3.22
C GLU A 241 -1.52 4.77 4.15
N VAL A 242 -2.35 5.01 5.13
CA VAL A 242 -2.85 3.98 6.05
C VAL A 242 -3.82 3.06 5.33
N GLY A 243 -3.57 1.76 5.38
CA GLY A 243 -4.36 0.72 4.73
C GLY A 243 -4.24 -0.62 5.43
N ILE A 244 -4.76 -1.66 4.80
CA ILE A 244 -4.62 -3.03 5.31
C ILE A 244 -3.14 -3.46 5.41
N SER A 245 -2.28 -2.89 4.56
CA SER A 245 -0.85 -3.17 4.56
C SER A 245 -0.11 -2.63 5.80
N THR A 246 -0.63 -1.58 6.43
CA THR A 246 -0.05 -0.95 7.63
C THR A 246 -0.77 -1.31 8.91
N ALA A 247 -1.95 -1.94 8.82
CA ALA A 247 -2.76 -2.30 9.97
C ALA A 247 -2.04 -3.30 10.90
N VAL A 248 -2.25 -3.11 12.21
CA VAL A 248 -1.77 -4.01 13.25
C VAL A 248 -2.87 -4.99 13.63
N GLN A 249 -2.61 -6.27 13.50
CA GLN A 249 -3.52 -7.31 13.95
C GLN A 249 -3.36 -7.53 15.46
N LEU A 250 -4.41 -7.24 16.22
CA LEU A 250 -4.43 -7.38 17.69
C LEU A 250 -4.83 -8.78 18.13
N GLN A 251 -5.64 -9.47 17.31
CA GLN A 251 -6.18 -10.78 17.63
C GLN A 251 -6.53 -11.56 16.35
N GLY A 252 -6.69 -12.87 16.52
CA GLY A 252 -7.25 -13.81 15.53
C GLY A 252 -6.20 -14.60 14.78
N LYS A 253 -6.67 -15.42 13.85
CA LYS A 253 -5.82 -16.19 12.93
C LYS A 253 -5.20 -15.24 11.90
N GLU A 254 -4.15 -15.69 11.23
CA GLU A 254 -3.58 -14.99 10.06
C GLU A 254 -4.68 -14.64 9.04
N LEU A 255 -4.51 -13.50 8.40
CA LEU A 255 -5.41 -13.06 7.32
C LEU A 255 -5.29 -14.01 6.12
N SER A 256 -6.42 -14.41 5.57
CA SER A 256 -6.46 -15.11 4.28
C SER A 256 -6.43 -14.10 3.13
N TYR A 257 -6.18 -14.60 1.91
CA TYR A 257 -6.26 -13.81 0.68
C TYR A 257 -7.56 -13.01 0.59
N ASN A 258 -8.70 -13.69 0.79
CA ASN A 258 -10.03 -13.06 0.75
C ASN A 258 -10.22 -12.06 1.91
N ASN A 259 -9.69 -12.35 3.11
CA ASN A 259 -9.76 -11.38 4.20
C ASN A 259 -9.02 -10.08 3.86
N VAL A 260 -7.85 -10.14 3.25
CA VAL A 260 -7.11 -8.93 2.83
C VAL A 260 -7.91 -8.14 1.80
N ALA A 261 -8.41 -8.80 0.74
CA ALA A 261 -9.15 -8.14 -0.32
C ALA A 261 -10.47 -7.51 0.17
N ASP A 262 -11.24 -8.24 0.97
CA ASP A 262 -12.51 -7.76 1.50
C ASP A 262 -12.32 -6.66 2.56
N THR A 263 -11.26 -6.76 3.37
CA THR A 263 -10.93 -5.73 4.37
C THR A 263 -10.48 -4.43 3.71
N ASP A 264 -9.68 -4.51 2.65
CA ASP A 264 -9.28 -3.35 1.85
C ASP A 264 -10.52 -2.64 1.27
N ALA A 265 -11.43 -3.40 0.66
CA ALA A 265 -12.67 -2.85 0.11
C ALA A 265 -13.54 -2.16 1.18
N ALA A 266 -13.63 -2.74 2.39
CA ALA A 266 -14.40 -2.17 3.48
C ALA A 266 -13.76 -0.90 4.05
N LEU A 267 -12.43 -0.93 4.24
CA LEU A 267 -11.67 0.18 4.78
C LEU A 267 -11.69 1.38 3.83
N GLU A 268 -11.43 1.16 2.55
CA GLU A 268 -11.44 2.24 1.56
C GLU A 268 -12.82 2.88 1.40
N CYS A 269 -13.90 2.09 1.54
CA CYS A 269 -15.25 2.64 1.54
C CYS A 269 -15.51 3.51 2.79
N VAL A 270 -15.18 3.01 3.99
CA VAL A 270 -15.52 3.73 5.24
C VAL A 270 -14.72 5.02 5.43
N LYS A 271 -13.53 5.12 4.85
CA LYS A 271 -12.69 6.34 4.85
C LYS A 271 -13.37 7.55 4.19
N ASN A 272 -14.39 7.34 3.35
CA ASN A 272 -15.07 8.41 2.62
C ASN A 272 -16.19 9.10 3.43
N PHE A 273 -16.38 8.75 4.68
CA PHE A 273 -17.40 9.33 5.56
C PHE A 273 -16.77 10.11 6.72
N ASP A 274 -17.27 11.32 6.93
CA ASP A 274 -16.79 12.20 7.99
C ASP A 274 -17.49 11.95 9.33
N GLU A 275 -18.76 11.54 9.32
CA GLU A 275 -19.53 11.20 10.50
C GLU A 275 -19.26 9.72 10.91
N PRO A 276 -19.65 9.30 12.14
CA PRO A 276 -19.49 7.91 12.56
C PRO A 276 -20.15 6.94 11.56
N ALA A 277 -19.35 6.07 10.95
CA ALA A 277 -19.77 5.20 9.86
C ALA A 277 -19.40 3.74 10.10
N CYS A 278 -20.24 2.86 9.57
CA CYS A 278 -20.03 1.42 9.49
C CYS A 278 -20.20 0.95 8.05
N VAL A 279 -19.24 0.17 7.56
CA VAL A 279 -19.30 -0.54 6.28
C VAL A 279 -19.16 -2.03 6.52
N ILE A 280 -20.11 -2.81 6.02
CA ILE A 280 -20.06 -4.27 6.02
C ILE A 280 -19.84 -4.73 4.59
N VAL A 281 -18.78 -5.53 4.38
CA VAL A 281 -18.39 -6.05 3.07
C VAL A 281 -18.51 -7.57 3.04
N LYS A 282 -19.00 -8.08 1.93
CA LYS A 282 -18.96 -9.48 1.56
C LYS A 282 -18.57 -9.63 0.10
N HIS A 283 -17.52 -10.45 -0.16
CA HIS A 283 -17.00 -10.68 -1.52
C HIS A 283 -16.67 -9.39 -2.27
N ALA A 284 -15.87 -8.54 -1.60
CA ALA A 284 -15.40 -7.24 -2.08
C ALA A 284 -16.52 -6.23 -2.46
N ASN A 285 -17.75 -6.45 -1.99
CA ASN A 285 -18.85 -5.51 -2.17
C ASN A 285 -19.43 -5.07 -0.82
N PRO A 286 -19.68 -3.79 -0.61
CA PRO A 286 -20.53 -3.33 0.48
C PRO A 286 -21.91 -3.96 0.38
N CYS A 287 -22.33 -4.67 1.42
CA CYS A 287 -23.70 -5.22 1.54
C CYS A 287 -24.55 -4.41 2.51
N GLY A 288 -23.93 -3.60 3.36
CA GLY A 288 -24.60 -2.65 4.24
C GLY A 288 -23.66 -1.53 4.64
N VAL A 289 -24.13 -0.29 4.51
CA VAL A 289 -23.40 0.92 4.88
C VAL A 289 -24.35 1.86 5.61
N ALA A 290 -23.89 2.47 6.69
CA ALA A 290 -24.64 3.51 7.38
C ALA A 290 -23.75 4.53 8.06
N VAL A 291 -24.29 5.73 8.19
CA VAL A 291 -23.77 6.83 8.99
C VAL A 291 -24.81 7.17 10.04
N ALA A 292 -24.36 7.30 11.30
CA ALA A 292 -25.26 7.59 12.41
C ALA A 292 -24.58 8.48 13.47
N LYS A 293 -25.26 8.75 14.57
CA LYS A 293 -24.70 9.56 15.66
C LYS A 293 -23.55 8.89 16.40
N ASP A 294 -23.52 7.54 16.43
CA ASP A 294 -22.48 6.71 17.05
C ASP A 294 -22.30 5.41 16.26
N LEU A 295 -21.20 4.67 16.56
CA LEU A 295 -20.84 3.44 15.84
C LEU A 295 -21.84 2.29 16.10
N GLY A 296 -22.43 2.23 17.28
CA GLY A 296 -23.41 1.19 17.61
C GLY A 296 -24.65 1.28 16.74
N GLU A 297 -25.18 2.50 16.55
CA GLU A 297 -26.31 2.75 15.66
C GLU A 297 -25.89 2.57 14.19
N ALA A 298 -24.72 3.07 13.77
CA ALA A 298 -24.19 2.87 12.40
C ALA A 298 -24.07 1.37 12.06
N TYR A 299 -23.51 0.57 12.97
CA TYR A 299 -23.44 -0.88 12.80
C TYR A 299 -24.83 -1.53 12.67
N GLN A 300 -25.78 -1.18 13.56
CA GLN A 300 -27.12 -1.74 13.52
C GLN A 300 -27.81 -1.47 12.19
N LEU A 301 -27.76 -0.20 11.72
CA LEU A 301 -28.36 0.22 10.47
C LEU A 301 -27.70 -0.44 9.24
N ALA A 302 -26.37 -0.55 9.24
CA ALA A 302 -25.64 -1.23 8.18
C ALA A 302 -25.97 -2.73 8.12
N PHE A 303 -26.00 -3.40 9.29
CA PHE A 303 -26.36 -4.81 9.39
C PHE A 303 -27.79 -5.07 8.89
N ASP A 304 -28.74 -4.22 9.25
CA ASP A 304 -30.15 -4.38 8.89
C ASP A 304 -30.41 -4.18 7.38
N THR A 305 -29.45 -3.70 6.60
CA THR A 305 -29.55 -3.60 5.13
C THR A 305 -29.62 -5.00 4.48
N ASP A 306 -28.75 -5.92 4.90
CA ASP A 306 -28.66 -7.28 4.34
C ASP A 306 -28.05 -8.23 5.39
N PRO A 307 -28.84 -8.65 6.41
CA PRO A 307 -28.33 -9.51 7.47
C PRO A 307 -27.82 -10.87 6.98
N GLU A 308 -28.38 -11.38 5.87
CA GLU A 308 -27.97 -12.65 5.26
C GLU A 308 -26.55 -12.55 4.70
N SER A 309 -26.26 -11.51 3.92
CA SER A 309 -24.93 -11.29 3.34
C SER A 309 -23.90 -10.85 4.38
N ALA A 310 -24.32 -10.18 5.45
CA ALA A 310 -23.43 -9.74 6.53
C ALA A 310 -22.81 -10.90 7.31
N PHE A 311 -23.42 -12.09 7.28
CA PHE A 311 -22.88 -13.27 7.95
C PHE A 311 -21.52 -13.68 7.38
N GLY A 312 -20.49 -13.71 8.24
CA GLY A 312 -19.12 -13.99 7.84
C GLY A 312 -18.48 -12.88 6.99
N GLY A 313 -19.02 -11.67 7.06
CA GLY A 313 -18.49 -10.49 6.41
C GLY A 313 -17.36 -9.81 7.18
N ILE A 314 -16.89 -8.71 6.60
CA ILE A 314 -15.89 -7.82 7.15
C ILE A 314 -16.60 -6.54 7.60
N ILE A 315 -16.24 -6.02 8.77
CA ILE A 315 -16.82 -4.78 9.31
C ILE A 315 -15.71 -3.74 9.47
N ALA A 316 -15.90 -2.58 8.85
CA ALA A 316 -14.99 -1.44 8.97
C ALA A 316 -15.69 -0.23 9.60
N PHE A 317 -14.97 0.45 10.47
CA PHE A 317 -15.39 1.69 11.14
C PHE A 317 -14.39 2.82 10.89
N ASN A 318 -14.87 4.06 10.95
CA ASN A 318 -14.04 5.26 10.81
C ASN A 318 -13.78 6.01 12.13
N ARG A 319 -14.15 5.43 13.25
CA ARG A 319 -13.89 5.94 14.61
C ARG A 319 -13.42 4.79 15.50
N GLU A 320 -13.00 5.10 16.72
CA GLU A 320 -12.64 4.12 17.73
C GLU A 320 -13.79 3.15 18.02
N LEU A 321 -13.50 1.84 17.89
CA LEU A 321 -14.45 0.78 18.25
C LEU A 321 -14.53 0.68 19.76
N ASP A 322 -15.72 0.91 20.31
CA ASP A 322 -16.01 0.79 21.75
C ASP A 322 -16.50 -0.60 22.16
N GLY A 323 -16.48 -0.89 23.48
CA GLY A 323 -16.91 -2.18 24.04
C GLY A 323 -18.37 -2.53 23.73
N PRO A 324 -19.34 -1.63 23.92
CA PRO A 324 -20.75 -1.87 23.60
C PRO A 324 -20.98 -2.26 22.15
N THR A 325 -20.36 -1.56 21.20
CA THR A 325 -20.46 -1.85 19.77
C THR A 325 -19.80 -3.20 19.45
N ALA A 326 -18.60 -3.46 19.97
CA ALA A 326 -17.91 -4.74 19.80
C ALA A 326 -18.75 -5.91 20.33
N LYS A 327 -19.36 -5.76 21.50
CA LYS A 327 -20.25 -6.77 22.08
C LYS A 327 -21.48 -7.00 21.21
N ALA A 328 -22.13 -5.95 20.72
CA ALA A 328 -23.27 -6.06 19.82
C ALA A 328 -22.94 -6.87 18.56
N ILE A 329 -21.73 -6.68 17.98
CA ILE A 329 -21.27 -7.42 16.82
C ILE A 329 -21.11 -8.91 17.13
N VAL A 330 -20.33 -9.27 18.16
CA VAL A 330 -19.98 -10.66 18.45
C VAL A 330 -21.15 -11.49 18.99
N ASP A 331 -22.16 -10.84 19.57
CA ASP A 331 -23.39 -11.48 20.01
C ASP A 331 -24.36 -11.71 18.84
N LYS A 332 -24.36 -10.85 17.82
CA LYS A 332 -25.36 -10.81 16.77
C LYS A 332 -25.01 -11.65 15.54
N GLN A 333 -23.71 -11.63 15.11
CA GLN A 333 -23.32 -12.30 13.89
C GLN A 333 -21.95 -12.97 13.98
N PHE A 334 -21.74 -13.95 13.11
CA PHE A 334 -20.39 -14.41 12.79
C PHE A 334 -19.70 -13.36 11.91
N VAL A 335 -18.51 -12.90 12.33
CA VAL A 335 -17.69 -11.92 11.64
C VAL A 335 -16.27 -12.47 11.43
N GLU A 336 -15.69 -12.26 10.26
CA GLU A 336 -14.33 -12.70 9.92
C GLU A 336 -13.27 -11.69 10.38
N VAL A 337 -13.48 -10.39 10.09
CA VAL A 337 -12.56 -9.30 10.40
C VAL A 337 -13.35 -8.09 10.88
N ILE A 338 -12.83 -7.43 11.90
CA ILE A 338 -13.25 -6.07 12.32
C ILE A 338 -12.03 -5.16 12.22
N ILE A 339 -12.18 -4.01 11.58
CA ILE A 339 -11.11 -3.03 11.41
C ILE A 339 -11.59 -1.63 11.78
N ALA A 340 -10.77 -0.90 12.54
CA ALA A 340 -11.04 0.48 12.97
C ALA A 340 -9.73 1.25 13.14
N PRO A 341 -9.77 2.61 13.15
CA PRO A 341 -8.60 3.43 13.46
C PRO A 341 -8.01 3.13 14.83
N GLU A 342 -8.86 3.09 15.86
CA GLU A 342 -8.51 2.75 17.23
C GLU A 342 -9.53 1.75 17.79
N ILE A 343 -9.12 1.01 18.81
CA ILE A 343 -9.93 -0.02 19.46
C ILE A 343 -9.71 0.06 20.95
N SER A 344 -10.80 0.28 21.71
CA SER A 344 -10.73 0.38 23.15
C SER A 344 -10.37 -0.95 23.82
N ASP A 345 -9.78 -0.92 25.00
CA ASP A 345 -9.47 -2.12 25.79
C ASP A 345 -10.70 -2.97 26.07
N ASP A 346 -11.84 -2.34 26.33
CA ASP A 346 -13.12 -3.03 26.53
C ASP A 346 -13.58 -3.75 25.25
N ALA A 347 -13.37 -3.14 24.07
CA ALA A 347 -13.69 -3.78 22.80
C ALA A 347 -12.78 -4.99 22.54
N ILE A 348 -11.47 -4.86 22.82
CA ILE A 348 -10.51 -5.98 22.75
C ILE A 348 -10.99 -7.13 23.66
N ALA A 349 -11.36 -6.83 24.89
CA ALA A 349 -11.85 -7.83 25.85
C ALA A 349 -13.13 -8.54 25.36
N CYS A 350 -14.08 -7.80 24.77
CA CYS A 350 -15.29 -8.37 24.20
C CYS A 350 -15.01 -9.30 23.01
N VAL A 351 -14.15 -8.88 22.08
CA VAL A 351 -13.82 -9.68 20.89
C VAL A 351 -12.98 -10.90 21.25
N ALA A 352 -12.21 -10.86 22.34
CA ALA A 352 -11.39 -11.98 22.83
C ALA A 352 -12.20 -13.26 23.12
N GLU A 353 -13.51 -13.14 23.39
CA GLU A 353 -14.41 -14.28 23.53
C GLU A 353 -14.52 -15.09 22.23
N LYS A 354 -14.29 -14.48 21.07
CA LYS A 354 -14.36 -15.08 19.72
C LYS A 354 -12.96 -15.17 19.11
N LYS A 355 -12.12 -16.07 19.60
CA LYS A 355 -10.68 -16.22 19.26
C LYS A 355 -10.35 -16.24 17.76
N ASN A 356 -11.31 -16.57 16.89
CA ASN A 356 -11.09 -16.64 15.44
C ASN A 356 -11.32 -15.32 14.71
N VAL A 357 -11.99 -14.35 15.34
CA VAL A 357 -12.22 -13.02 14.77
C VAL A 357 -10.90 -12.28 14.69
N ARG A 358 -10.59 -11.73 13.53
CA ARG A 358 -9.39 -10.90 13.33
C ARG A 358 -9.75 -9.47 13.66
N LEU A 359 -9.04 -8.90 14.61
CA LEU A 359 -9.24 -7.54 15.08
C LEU A 359 -8.04 -6.70 14.63
N LEU A 360 -8.29 -5.69 13.79
CA LEU A 360 -7.27 -4.89 13.15
C LEU A 360 -7.38 -3.42 13.55
N ARG A 361 -6.24 -2.82 13.90
CA ARG A 361 -6.13 -1.39 14.19
C ARG A 361 -5.24 -0.73 13.13
N THR A 362 -5.74 0.34 12.52
CA THR A 362 -5.00 1.05 11.46
C THR A 362 -4.18 2.22 11.99
N GLY A 363 -4.53 2.80 13.15
CA GLY A 363 -4.09 4.12 13.57
C GLY A 363 -4.87 5.23 12.86
N SER A 364 -4.52 6.48 13.20
CA SER A 364 -5.17 7.67 12.63
C SER A 364 -4.88 7.81 11.14
N TRP A 365 -5.89 8.23 10.39
CA TRP A 365 -5.78 8.43 8.94
C TRP A 365 -5.30 9.84 8.62
N SER A 366 -4.43 9.96 7.63
CA SER A 366 -4.06 11.20 6.97
C SER A 366 -4.89 11.37 5.69
N GLU A 367 -4.77 12.53 5.06
CA GLU A 367 -5.31 12.74 3.72
C GLU A 367 -4.80 11.68 2.75
N ALA A 368 -5.67 11.28 1.81
CA ALA A 368 -5.33 10.30 0.79
C ALA A 368 -4.16 10.79 -0.08
N ALA A 369 -3.14 9.95 -0.23
CA ALA A 369 -2.04 10.24 -1.15
C ALA A 369 -2.44 9.83 -2.57
N ARG A 370 -2.00 10.61 -3.57
CA ARG A 370 -2.14 10.19 -4.98
C ARG A 370 -1.45 8.84 -5.15
N SER A 371 -2.18 7.84 -5.59
CA SER A 371 -1.70 6.47 -5.79
C SER A 371 -2.20 5.90 -7.11
N LEU A 372 -1.61 4.78 -7.51
CA LEU A 372 -1.98 4.07 -8.73
C LEU A 372 -2.81 2.83 -8.40
N ASP A 373 -3.72 2.49 -9.30
CA ASP A 373 -4.49 1.25 -9.28
C ASP A 373 -4.01 0.33 -10.42
N PHE A 374 -3.99 -0.98 -10.16
CA PHE A 374 -3.40 -1.97 -11.03
C PHE A 374 -4.38 -3.09 -11.34
N LYS A 375 -4.52 -3.41 -12.62
CA LYS A 375 -5.27 -4.59 -13.05
C LYS A 375 -4.41 -5.48 -13.93
N ARG A 376 -4.12 -6.68 -13.41
CA ARG A 376 -3.38 -7.68 -14.18
C ARG A 376 -4.20 -8.17 -15.36
N VAL A 377 -3.59 -8.19 -16.55
CA VAL A 377 -4.12 -8.84 -17.75
C VAL A 377 -3.11 -9.87 -18.24
N ASN A 378 -3.54 -10.79 -19.13
CA ASN A 378 -2.60 -11.78 -19.65
C ASN A 378 -1.51 -11.09 -20.48
N GLY A 379 -0.25 -11.27 -20.06
CA GLY A 379 0.91 -10.65 -20.71
C GLY A 379 1.13 -9.17 -20.39
N GLY A 380 0.34 -8.55 -19.49
CA GLY A 380 0.49 -7.12 -19.18
C GLY A 380 -0.14 -6.67 -17.88
N LEU A 381 -0.06 -5.36 -17.64
CA LEU A 381 -0.64 -4.67 -16.51
C LEU A 381 -1.35 -3.41 -17.03
N LEU A 382 -2.60 -3.20 -16.67
CA LEU A 382 -3.25 -1.91 -16.79
C LEU A 382 -2.90 -1.10 -15.54
N VAL A 383 -2.49 0.13 -15.75
CA VAL A 383 -2.12 1.08 -14.70
C VAL A 383 -2.95 2.34 -14.90
N GLN A 384 -3.58 2.82 -13.85
CA GLN A 384 -4.36 4.06 -13.87
C GLN A 384 -4.18 4.80 -12.54
N ASP A 385 -4.57 6.07 -12.49
CA ASP A 385 -4.74 6.74 -11.20
C ASP A 385 -5.87 6.04 -10.42
N ARG A 386 -5.70 5.97 -9.10
CA ARG A 386 -6.81 5.56 -8.22
C ARG A 386 -7.98 6.52 -8.43
N ASP A 387 -9.20 6.00 -8.39
CA ASP A 387 -10.40 6.82 -8.44
C ASP A 387 -10.56 7.60 -7.12
N ASP A 388 -9.93 8.77 -7.04
CA ASP A 388 -9.99 9.68 -5.90
C ASP A 388 -11.08 10.74 -6.07
N GLY A 389 -11.79 10.73 -7.21
CA GLY A 389 -12.84 11.72 -7.53
C GLY A 389 -13.93 11.73 -6.46
N MET A 390 -14.16 12.92 -5.89
CA MET A 390 -15.23 13.19 -4.95
C MET A 390 -15.98 14.43 -5.42
N ILE A 391 -17.27 14.43 -5.22
CA ILE A 391 -18.15 15.56 -5.57
C ILE A 391 -18.85 16.09 -4.33
N THR A 392 -19.07 17.37 -4.33
CA THR A 392 -19.88 18.08 -3.34
C THR A 392 -21.22 18.51 -3.94
N ARG A 393 -22.12 19.04 -3.12
CA ARG A 393 -23.42 19.53 -3.60
C ARG A 393 -23.29 20.63 -4.67
N GLU A 394 -22.23 21.44 -4.58
CA GLU A 394 -21.96 22.55 -5.48
C GLU A 394 -21.55 22.08 -6.89
N ASP A 395 -21.01 20.88 -7.01
CA ASP A 395 -20.60 20.28 -8.29
C ASP A 395 -21.78 19.65 -9.05
N LEU A 396 -22.94 19.54 -8.42
CA LEU A 396 -24.09 18.78 -8.90
C LEU A 396 -25.09 19.64 -9.64
N ASN A 397 -25.65 19.10 -10.72
CA ASN A 397 -26.66 19.76 -11.52
C ASN A 397 -28.02 19.05 -11.38
N VAL A 398 -29.02 19.76 -10.82
CA VAL A 398 -30.41 19.27 -10.82
C VAL A 398 -31.03 19.51 -12.20
N VAL A 399 -31.41 18.41 -12.87
CA VAL A 399 -31.87 18.42 -14.27
C VAL A 399 -33.37 18.27 -14.40
N THR A 400 -34.08 18.01 -13.31
CA THR A 400 -35.56 17.90 -13.27
C THR A 400 -36.24 19.14 -12.76
N GLU A 401 -37.56 19.25 -13.02
CA GLU A 401 -38.40 20.35 -12.52
C GLU A 401 -38.45 20.34 -10.98
N ARG A 402 -38.61 19.16 -10.37
CA ARG A 402 -38.58 18.98 -8.91
C ARG A 402 -37.13 19.02 -8.39
N GLN A 403 -36.93 19.82 -7.37
CA GLN A 403 -35.69 19.88 -6.63
C GLN A 403 -35.67 18.82 -5.51
N PRO A 404 -34.49 18.20 -5.20
CA PRO A 404 -34.37 17.35 -4.02
C PRO A 404 -34.60 18.14 -2.73
N THR A 405 -35.28 17.54 -1.76
CA THR A 405 -35.35 18.06 -0.39
C THR A 405 -33.98 17.95 0.31
N ASP A 406 -33.81 18.63 1.44
CA ASP A 406 -32.54 18.56 2.19
C ASP A 406 -32.22 17.15 2.68
N GLN A 407 -33.23 16.31 2.97
CA GLN A 407 -33.01 14.92 3.32
C GLN A 407 -32.59 14.11 2.09
N GLU A 408 -33.26 14.27 0.96
CA GLU A 408 -32.87 13.60 -0.29
C GLU A 408 -31.45 14.00 -0.72
N TRP A 409 -31.03 15.24 -0.53
CA TRP A 409 -29.66 15.67 -0.80
C TRP A 409 -28.62 14.89 0.04
N ARG A 410 -28.86 14.74 1.34
CA ARG A 410 -27.99 13.93 2.21
C ARG A 410 -27.94 12.48 1.75
N ASP A 411 -29.09 11.89 1.47
CA ASP A 411 -29.21 10.50 1.05
C ASP A 411 -28.61 10.26 -0.35
N LEU A 412 -28.75 11.20 -1.30
CA LEU A 412 -28.15 11.12 -2.64
C LEU A 412 -26.61 11.14 -2.57
N LEU A 413 -26.03 12.09 -1.81
CA LEU A 413 -24.58 12.16 -1.61
C LEU A 413 -24.04 10.95 -0.87
N PHE A 414 -24.74 10.45 0.14
CA PHE A 414 -24.42 9.21 0.82
C PHE A 414 -24.42 8.02 -0.14
N ALA A 415 -25.51 7.85 -0.89
CA ALA A 415 -25.67 6.75 -1.85
C ALA A 415 -24.59 6.78 -2.95
N TRP A 416 -24.22 8.00 -3.39
CA TRP A 416 -23.16 8.21 -4.38
C TRP A 416 -21.80 7.74 -3.87
N LYS A 417 -21.43 8.11 -2.63
CA LYS A 417 -20.21 7.64 -1.97
C LYS A 417 -20.17 6.10 -1.88
N VAL A 418 -21.30 5.46 -1.58
CA VAL A 418 -21.39 3.99 -1.54
C VAL A 418 -21.25 3.39 -2.94
N ALA A 419 -21.92 3.96 -3.95
CA ALA A 419 -21.93 3.44 -5.32
C ALA A 419 -20.52 3.31 -5.91
N LYS A 420 -19.61 4.23 -5.57
CA LYS A 420 -18.20 4.23 -5.95
C LYS A 420 -17.47 2.93 -5.56
N PHE A 421 -17.88 2.27 -4.46
CA PHE A 421 -17.23 1.07 -3.92
C PHE A 421 -17.96 -0.23 -4.27
N VAL A 422 -19.05 -0.16 -5.00
CA VAL A 422 -19.83 -1.33 -5.42
C VAL A 422 -19.48 -1.73 -6.85
N LYS A 423 -19.32 -3.02 -7.08
CA LYS A 423 -19.01 -3.56 -8.42
C LYS A 423 -20.07 -3.20 -9.44
N SER A 424 -19.63 -2.70 -10.61
CA SER A 424 -20.49 -2.31 -11.73
C SER A 424 -21.23 -3.50 -12.35
N ASN A 425 -22.45 -3.31 -12.88
CA ASN A 425 -23.25 -2.09 -12.71
C ASN A 425 -23.74 -2.01 -11.26
N ALA A 426 -23.57 -0.85 -10.63
CA ALA A 426 -23.98 -0.64 -9.24
C ALA A 426 -25.27 0.20 -9.17
N ILE A 427 -26.25 -0.28 -8.40
CA ILE A 427 -27.42 0.46 -7.98
C ILE A 427 -27.54 0.42 -6.46
N ILE A 428 -27.61 1.59 -5.85
CA ILE A 428 -27.77 1.77 -4.41
C ILE A 428 -29.10 2.45 -4.12
N TYR A 429 -29.92 1.81 -3.30
CA TYR A 429 -31.08 2.46 -2.67
C TYR A 429 -30.69 2.90 -1.26
N ALA A 430 -30.96 4.14 -0.93
CA ALA A 430 -30.62 4.72 0.37
C ALA A 430 -31.74 5.60 0.92
N ALA A 431 -31.85 5.65 2.24
CA ALA A 431 -32.73 6.55 2.97
C ALA A 431 -32.17 6.77 4.39
N ASN A 432 -32.26 8.00 4.89
CA ASN A 432 -31.82 8.34 6.25
C ASN A 432 -30.35 7.96 6.53
N ASN A 433 -29.46 8.28 5.60
CA ASN A 433 -28.02 8.03 5.66
C ASN A 433 -27.64 6.53 5.86
N ARG A 434 -28.46 5.62 5.34
CA ARG A 434 -28.14 4.19 5.28
C ARG A 434 -28.52 3.58 3.93
N THR A 435 -27.89 2.50 3.57
CA THR A 435 -28.32 1.67 2.44
C THR A 435 -29.64 0.96 2.80
N ILE A 436 -30.53 0.91 1.82
CA ILE A 436 -31.78 0.14 1.88
C ILE A 436 -31.63 -1.13 1.06
N GLY A 437 -30.90 -1.08 -0.04
CA GLY A 437 -30.63 -2.22 -0.88
C GLY A 437 -29.45 -1.93 -1.81
N VAL A 438 -28.64 -2.96 -2.06
CA VAL A 438 -27.45 -2.89 -2.90
C VAL A 438 -27.55 -3.92 -4.03
N GLY A 439 -27.53 -3.45 -5.26
CA GLY A 439 -27.43 -4.28 -6.47
C GLY A 439 -26.05 -4.12 -7.08
N ALA A 440 -25.24 -5.17 -7.05
CA ALA A 440 -23.83 -5.18 -7.46
C ALA A 440 -23.54 -6.17 -8.58
N GLY A 441 -22.58 -5.84 -9.43
CA GLY A 441 -21.92 -6.80 -10.32
C GLY A 441 -22.78 -7.40 -11.42
N GLN A 442 -23.82 -6.69 -11.86
CA GLN A 442 -24.72 -7.18 -12.90
C GLN A 442 -24.41 -6.61 -14.29
N MET A 443 -24.53 -7.42 -15.34
CA MET A 443 -24.35 -6.98 -16.72
C MET A 443 -25.44 -5.97 -17.15
N SER A 444 -26.58 -5.95 -16.48
CA SER A 444 -27.68 -5.03 -16.74
C SER A 444 -28.02 -4.20 -15.50
N ARG A 445 -28.09 -2.88 -15.66
CA ARG A 445 -28.44 -1.93 -14.59
C ARG A 445 -29.85 -2.18 -14.06
N VAL A 446 -30.79 -2.57 -14.93
CA VAL A 446 -32.14 -2.95 -14.54
C VAL A 446 -32.13 -4.17 -13.60
N ASN A 447 -31.26 -5.14 -13.83
CA ASN A 447 -31.14 -6.29 -12.93
C ASN A 447 -30.50 -5.90 -11.58
N SER A 448 -29.52 -4.98 -11.58
CA SER A 448 -28.98 -4.44 -10.32
C SER A 448 -30.07 -3.77 -9.49
N ALA A 449 -30.92 -2.95 -10.14
CA ALA A 449 -32.05 -2.31 -9.47
C ALA A 449 -33.06 -3.32 -8.91
N ARG A 450 -33.36 -4.39 -9.67
CA ARG A 450 -34.24 -5.49 -9.20
C ARG A 450 -33.65 -6.20 -8.00
N ILE A 451 -32.36 -6.53 -8.04
CA ILE A 451 -31.65 -7.21 -6.93
C ILE A 451 -31.66 -6.32 -5.68
N ALA A 452 -31.35 -5.03 -5.81
CA ALA A 452 -31.39 -4.09 -4.69
C ALA A 452 -32.77 -4.07 -4.02
N ALA A 453 -33.84 -4.07 -4.83
CA ALA A 453 -35.20 -4.09 -4.31
C ALA A 453 -35.58 -5.42 -3.63
N ILE A 454 -35.20 -6.55 -4.22
CA ILE A 454 -35.43 -7.89 -3.62
C ILE A 454 -34.73 -8.00 -2.27
N LYS A 455 -33.49 -7.49 -2.15
CA LYS A 455 -32.75 -7.50 -0.89
C LYS A 455 -33.41 -6.60 0.15
N ALA A 456 -33.87 -5.43 -0.23
CA ALA A 456 -34.64 -4.55 0.65
C ALA A 456 -35.91 -5.25 1.19
N GLU A 457 -36.66 -5.93 0.31
CA GLU A 457 -37.85 -6.69 0.69
C GLU A 457 -37.52 -7.82 1.67
N HIS A 458 -36.45 -8.61 1.42
CA HIS A 458 -36.00 -9.67 2.33
C HIS A 458 -35.59 -9.12 3.70
N ALA A 459 -35.03 -7.92 3.75
CA ALA A 459 -34.67 -7.23 4.99
C ALA A 459 -35.86 -6.50 5.66
N ASN A 460 -37.06 -6.59 5.10
CA ASN A 460 -38.25 -5.83 5.52
C ASN A 460 -38.03 -4.30 5.52
N LEU A 461 -37.25 -3.81 4.57
CA LEU A 461 -37.00 -2.39 4.35
C LEU A 461 -37.86 -1.88 3.19
N HIS A 462 -38.37 -0.65 3.34
CA HIS A 462 -39.21 -0.03 2.33
C HIS A 462 -38.37 0.81 1.36
N VAL A 463 -38.54 0.54 0.06
CA VAL A 463 -37.90 1.29 -1.02
C VAL A 463 -38.65 2.59 -1.33
N GLU A 464 -39.96 2.65 -1.02
CA GLU A 464 -40.78 3.83 -1.23
C GLU A 464 -40.24 5.05 -0.47
N GLY A 465 -40.06 6.16 -1.17
CA GLY A 465 -39.46 7.38 -0.63
C GLY A 465 -37.94 7.39 -0.54
N ALA A 466 -37.27 6.28 -0.85
CA ALA A 466 -35.81 6.21 -0.88
C ALA A 466 -35.25 6.95 -2.10
N VAL A 467 -33.93 7.20 -2.08
CA VAL A 467 -33.18 7.69 -3.23
C VAL A 467 -32.42 6.56 -3.92
N MET A 468 -32.07 6.77 -5.18
CA MET A 468 -31.28 5.81 -5.97
C MET A 468 -30.01 6.47 -6.49
N ALA A 469 -28.84 5.81 -6.29
CA ALA A 469 -27.60 6.14 -6.98
C ALA A 469 -27.27 5.08 -8.02
N SER A 470 -26.75 5.52 -9.18
CA SER A 470 -26.23 4.67 -10.24
C SER A 470 -24.80 5.09 -10.60
N ASP A 471 -23.88 4.12 -10.64
CA ASP A 471 -22.46 4.32 -10.95
C ASP A 471 -22.17 4.88 -12.35
N ALA A 472 -23.17 4.80 -13.27
CA ALA A 472 -23.13 5.34 -14.62
C ALA A 472 -24.53 5.77 -15.09
N PHE A 473 -24.59 6.43 -16.26
CA PHE A 473 -25.83 6.96 -16.82
C PHE A 473 -26.86 5.86 -17.20
N PHE A 474 -28.13 6.23 -17.21
CA PHE A 474 -29.20 5.39 -17.75
C PHE A 474 -29.27 5.56 -19.27
N PRO A 475 -29.11 4.45 -20.06
CA PRO A 475 -29.16 4.54 -21.52
C PRO A 475 -30.59 4.71 -22.07
N PHE A 476 -31.61 4.39 -21.27
CA PHE A 476 -33.03 4.40 -21.66
C PHE A 476 -33.89 4.79 -20.46
N ARG A 477 -35.09 5.28 -20.74
CA ARG A 477 -36.07 5.71 -19.72
C ARG A 477 -36.58 4.59 -18.81
N ASP A 478 -36.53 3.32 -19.28
CA ASP A 478 -37.02 2.14 -18.54
C ASP A 478 -36.37 1.97 -17.16
N GLY A 479 -35.11 2.39 -17.00
CA GLY A 479 -34.43 2.38 -15.70
C GLY A 479 -35.09 3.32 -14.69
N ILE A 480 -35.54 4.48 -15.13
CA ILE A 480 -36.21 5.48 -14.30
C ILE A 480 -37.68 5.09 -14.05
N GLU A 481 -38.37 4.56 -15.07
CA GLU A 481 -39.73 4.05 -14.94
C GLU A 481 -39.79 2.92 -13.89
N ASN A 482 -38.88 1.96 -13.96
CA ASN A 482 -38.78 0.91 -12.94
C ASN A 482 -38.47 1.44 -11.52
N ALA A 483 -37.70 2.52 -11.40
CA ALA A 483 -37.44 3.15 -10.11
C ALA A 483 -38.70 3.88 -9.59
N ALA A 484 -39.41 4.59 -10.46
CA ALA A 484 -40.68 5.25 -10.15
C ALA A 484 -41.77 4.26 -9.68
N GLU A 485 -41.92 3.11 -10.37
CA GLU A 485 -42.86 2.05 -9.97
C GLU A 485 -42.60 1.51 -8.57
N ARG A 486 -41.37 1.63 -8.07
CA ARG A 486 -40.96 1.24 -6.71
C ARG A 486 -41.04 2.36 -5.69
N GLY A 487 -41.46 3.55 -6.11
CA GLY A 487 -41.61 4.70 -5.25
C GLY A 487 -40.30 5.43 -4.93
N ILE A 488 -39.25 5.27 -5.72
CA ILE A 488 -38.01 6.07 -5.58
C ILE A 488 -38.32 7.53 -5.76
N ALA A 489 -37.90 8.37 -4.82
CA ALA A 489 -38.19 9.80 -4.80
C ALA A 489 -37.16 10.65 -5.59
N ALA A 490 -35.87 10.27 -5.54
CA ALA A 490 -34.83 11.03 -6.22
C ALA A 490 -33.70 10.10 -6.74
N VAL A 491 -32.99 10.57 -7.78
CA VAL A 491 -31.93 9.81 -8.46
C VAL A 491 -30.67 10.65 -8.60
N ILE A 492 -29.50 10.07 -8.34
CA ILE A 492 -28.19 10.62 -8.66
C ILE A 492 -27.48 9.70 -9.65
N GLN A 493 -26.97 10.28 -10.74
CA GLN A 493 -26.27 9.58 -11.82
C GLN A 493 -25.35 10.52 -12.59
N PRO A 494 -24.39 10.01 -13.39
CA PRO A 494 -23.46 10.86 -14.14
C PRO A 494 -24.09 11.77 -15.19
N GLY A 495 -25.15 11.34 -15.89
CA GLY A 495 -25.58 11.95 -17.14
C GLY A 495 -24.60 11.63 -18.28
N GLY A 496 -24.80 12.27 -19.44
CA GLY A 496 -23.95 12.13 -20.62
C GLY A 496 -24.40 11.06 -21.62
N SER A 497 -25.64 10.55 -21.48
CA SER A 497 -26.29 9.71 -22.50
C SER A 497 -26.84 10.58 -23.65
N ILE A 498 -26.80 10.06 -24.87
CA ILE A 498 -27.50 10.66 -26.02
C ILE A 498 -29.00 10.79 -25.75
N ARG A 499 -29.53 10.00 -24.82
CA ARG A 499 -30.98 9.97 -24.45
C ARG A 499 -31.27 10.59 -23.09
N ASP A 500 -30.40 11.47 -22.60
CA ASP A 500 -30.64 12.14 -21.30
C ASP A 500 -32.00 12.87 -21.28
N ASP A 501 -32.41 13.49 -22.39
CA ASP A 501 -33.71 14.18 -22.47
C ASP A 501 -34.90 13.23 -22.22
N GLU A 502 -34.83 11.97 -22.74
CA GLU A 502 -35.88 10.96 -22.52
C GLU A 502 -35.88 10.50 -21.06
N VAL A 503 -34.69 10.37 -20.45
CA VAL A 503 -34.50 9.94 -19.06
C VAL A 503 -34.98 11.02 -18.08
N ILE A 504 -34.67 12.29 -18.37
CA ILE A 504 -35.12 13.44 -17.59
C ILE A 504 -36.68 13.60 -17.70
N ALA A 505 -37.22 13.42 -18.91
CA ALA A 505 -38.66 13.47 -19.10
C ALA A 505 -39.38 12.40 -18.27
N ALA A 506 -38.87 11.15 -18.25
CA ALA A 506 -39.44 10.09 -17.43
C ALA A 506 -39.40 10.41 -15.93
N ALA A 507 -38.32 11.04 -15.45
CA ALA A 507 -38.22 11.48 -14.05
C ALA A 507 -39.22 12.59 -13.71
N ASN A 508 -39.43 13.59 -14.63
CA ASN A 508 -40.40 14.64 -14.46
C ASN A 508 -41.84 14.10 -14.48
N GLU A 509 -42.17 13.20 -15.41
CA GLU A 509 -43.48 12.51 -15.50
C GLU A 509 -43.79 11.77 -14.19
N ALA A 510 -42.78 11.19 -13.53
CA ALA A 510 -42.93 10.50 -12.27
C ALA A 510 -42.84 11.40 -11.01
N GLY A 511 -42.62 12.72 -11.17
CA GLY A 511 -42.44 13.66 -10.07
C GLY A 511 -41.15 13.41 -9.25
N MET A 512 -40.16 12.73 -9.84
CA MET A 512 -38.86 12.44 -9.21
C MET A 512 -37.89 13.62 -9.36
N ALA A 513 -36.99 13.81 -8.40
CA ALA A 513 -35.83 14.67 -8.60
C ALA A 513 -34.70 13.89 -9.25
N MET A 514 -33.93 14.51 -10.13
CA MET A 514 -32.74 13.89 -10.71
C MET A 514 -31.57 14.86 -10.69
N VAL A 515 -30.40 14.30 -10.30
CA VAL A 515 -29.17 15.06 -10.17
C VAL A 515 -28.09 14.40 -11.02
N PHE A 516 -27.39 15.22 -11.83
CA PHE A 516 -26.23 14.78 -12.61
C PHE A 516 -24.93 15.16 -11.93
N THR A 517 -24.00 14.19 -11.90
CA THR A 517 -22.66 14.34 -11.29
C THR A 517 -21.59 14.76 -12.30
N GLY A 518 -21.81 14.53 -13.61
CA GLY A 518 -20.75 14.69 -14.62
C GLY A 518 -19.57 13.72 -14.47
N MET A 519 -19.57 12.87 -13.43
CA MET A 519 -18.51 11.91 -13.08
C MET A 519 -19.12 10.52 -12.90
N ARG A 520 -18.45 9.49 -13.39
CA ARG A 520 -18.85 8.09 -13.18
C ARG A 520 -17.82 7.34 -12.35
N HIS A 521 -18.24 6.29 -11.67
CA HIS A 521 -17.38 5.44 -10.84
C HIS A 521 -17.53 3.96 -11.22
N PHE A 522 -16.96 3.55 -12.37
CA PHE A 522 -16.93 2.14 -12.72
C PHE A 522 -15.90 1.38 -11.87
N ARG A 523 -16.33 0.24 -11.32
CA ARG A 523 -15.47 -0.67 -10.55
C ARG A 523 -15.70 -2.11 -11.02
N HIS A 524 -14.71 -2.71 -11.69
CA HIS A 524 -14.79 -4.07 -12.23
C HIS A 524 -13.89 -5.07 -11.51
#